data_bf038a27a17d3cd8c713211863c42a09
#
_entry.id   bf038a27a17d3cd8c713211863c42a09
#
_cell.length_a   1.000
_cell.length_b   1.000
_cell.length_c   1.000
_cell.angle_alpha   90.00
_cell.angle_beta   90.00
_cell.angle_gamma   90.00
#
_symmetry.space_group_name_H-M   'P 1'
#
loop_
_entity.id
_entity.type
_entity.pdbx_description
1 polymer ?
#
loop_
_entity_poly.entity_id
_entity_poly.type
_entity_poly.pdbx_seq_one_letter_code
_entity_poly.pdbx_strand_id
1 'polypeptide(L)'
;IPPLIVNEASVLGTGQLPDKEGQMYYVPKDDLYLIPTAEIPITNIYRDVILKESDLPIKNTGYTPCFRREAGSYGSHVRGLNRLHQFDKVEIVQIVNPEDSKLVLDDMSNYVQSLLKKLGLKYRVLLLCGGDTGFASAKTYDMEVWSAAQERWLECSSVSNFETFQTNRLKCRYKTSDGKKVLAHSLNGSALALPRIMAALLENNQTVDGISIPEVLHPYTRFDKIS
;
A
#
# COMPACT_ATOMS: atom_id res chain seq x y z
N ILE A 1 4.73 -10.53 11.28
CA ILE A 1 5.56 -10.56 10.03
C ILE A 1 4.89 -11.53 9.08
N PRO A 2 4.34 -11.08 7.94
CA PRO A 2 3.71 -11.95 6.96
C PRO A 2 4.76 -12.67 6.09
N PRO A 3 4.41 -13.79 5.42
CA PRO A 3 5.29 -14.45 4.47
C PRO A 3 5.60 -13.57 3.26
N LEU A 4 6.80 -13.72 2.70
CA LEU A 4 7.26 -12.99 1.50
C LEU A 4 7.06 -13.78 0.21
N ILE A 5 6.79 -15.09 0.34
CA ILE A 5 6.54 -16.01 -0.76
C ILE A 5 5.15 -16.57 -0.58
N VAL A 6 4.36 -16.56 -1.66
CA VAL A 6 2.96 -16.95 -1.64
C VAL A 6 2.61 -17.84 -2.85
N ASN A 7 1.57 -18.63 -2.74
CA ASN A 7 1.06 -19.45 -3.84
C ASN A 7 0.08 -18.66 -4.74
N GLU A 8 -0.21 -19.23 -5.91
CA GLU A 8 -1.12 -18.64 -6.89
C GLU A 8 -2.49 -18.28 -6.29
N ALA A 9 -3.06 -19.19 -5.48
CA ALA A 9 -4.37 -18.96 -4.85
C ALA A 9 -4.40 -17.68 -4.00
N SER A 10 -3.30 -17.37 -3.30
CA SER A 10 -3.19 -16.14 -2.50
C SER A 10 -3.17 -14.89 -3.36
N VAL A 11 -2.49 -14.95 -4.49
CA VAL A 11 -2.36 -13.83 -5.44
C VAL A 11 -3.70 -13.59 -6.17
N LEU A 12 -4.37 -14.67 -6.61
CA LEU A 12 -5.71 -14.61 -7.20
C LEU A 12 -6.74 -14.03 -6.22
N GLY A 13 -6.64 -14.41 -4.96
CA GLY A 13 -7.58 -13.99 -3.92
C GLY A 13 -7.63 -12.48 -3.70
N THR A 14 -6.52 -11.80 -3.88
CA THR A 14 -6.42 -10.35 -3.74
C THR A 14 -6.48 -9.60 -5.07
N GLY A 15 -6.49 -10.31 -6.20
CA GLY A 15 -6.69 -9.71 -7.53
C GLY A 15 -5.42 -9.21 -8.22
N GLN A 16 -4.22 -9.66 -7.80
CA GLN A 16 -2.98 -9.37 -8.53
C GLN A 16 -2.75 -10.29 -9.73
N LEU A 17 -3.47 -11.40 -9.83
CA LEU A 17 -3.54 -12.22 -11.05
C LEU A 17 -4.90 -12.02 -11.74
N PRO A 18 -4.93 -12.04 -13.09
CA PRO A 18 -3.81 -12.21 -14.01
C PRO A 18 -2.89 -10.98 -14.03
N ASP A 19 -1.57 -11.21 -13.95
CA ASP A 19 -0.53 -10.17 -14.04
C ASP A 19 -0.27 -9.82 -15.51
N LYS A 20 -1.10 -8.95 -16.06
CA LYS A 20 -1.03 -8.55 -17.48
C LYS A 20 0.24 -7.74 -17.81
N GLU A 21 0.82 -7.09 -16.82
CA GLU A 21 2.00 -6.23 -16.98
C GLU A 21 3.31 -6.96 -16.70
N GLY A 22 3.24 -8.20 -16.20
CA GLY A 22 4.42 -8.99 -15.86
C GLY A 22 5.24 -8.42 -14.70
N GLN A 23 4.57 -7.79 -13.72
CA GLN A 23 5.22 -7.13 -12.59
C GLN A 23 5.69 -8.07 -11.49
N MET A 24 5.12 -9.26 -11.41
CA MET A 24 5.41 -10.20 -10.33
C MET A 24 6.62 -11.08 -10.65
N TYR A 25 7.46 -11.31 -9.64
CA TYR A 25 8.46 -12.37 -9.67
C TYR A 25 7.79 -13.71 -9.42
N TYR A 26 7.94 -14.63 -10.35
CA TYR A 26 7.42 -16.00 -10.30
C TYR A 26 8.57 -17.01 -10.27
N VAL A 27 8.45 -18.03 -9.42
CA VAL A 27 9.38 -19.13 -9.27
C VAL A 27 8.75 -20.38 -9.89
N PRO A 28 9.03 -20.70 -11.18
CA PRO A 28 8.27 -21.72 -11.92
C PRO A 28 8.42 -23.14 -11.37
N LYS A 29 9.57 -23.44 -10.75
CA LYS A 29 9.85 -24.77 -10.22
C LYS A 29 8.95 -25.15 -9.05
N ASP A 30 8.59 -24.17 -8.25
CA ASP A 30 7.83 -24.36 -7.01
C ASP A 30 6.40 -23.81 -7.08
N ASP A 31 6.02 -23.19 -8.22
CA ASP A 31 4.75 -22.51 -8.44
C ASP A 31 4.45 -21.46 -7.37
N LEU A 32 5.44 -20.63 -7.08
CA LEU A 32 5.38 -19.61 -6.04
C LEU A 32 5.69 -18.22 -6.58
N TYR A 33 5.20 -17.20 -5.88
CA TYR A 33 5.38 -15.79 -6.21
C TYR A 33 6.04 -15.04 -5.05
N LEU A 34 6.94 -14.11 -5.36
CA LEU A 34 7.38 -13.11 -4.40
C LEU A 34 6.32 -12.01 -4.28
N ILE A 35 6.02 -11.56 -3.07
CA ILE A 35 4.98 -10.56 -2.85
C ILE A 35 5.36 -9.18 -3.42
N PRO A 36 4.54 -8.53 -4.26
CA PRO A 36 4.72 -7.14 -4.67
C PRO A 36 4.19 -6.15 -3.62
N THR A 37 3.48 -6.65 -2.61
CA THR A 37 2.85 -5.90 -1.53
C THR A 37 2.47 -6.84 -0.37
N ALA A 38 2.53 -6.35 0.86
CA ALA A 38 2.05 -7.09 2.04
C ALA A 38 0.52 -7.25 2.06
N GLU A 39 -0.21 -6.52 1.23
CA GLU A 39 -1.65 -6.71 1.01
C GLU A 39 -2.01 -8.18 0.81
N ILE A 40 -1.26 -8.90 -0.03
CA ILE A 40 -1.55 -10.30 -0.36
C ILE A 40 -1.57 -11.17 0.91
N PRO A 41 -0.45 -11.33 1.63
CA PRO A 41 -0.44 -12.23 2.78
C PRO A 41 -1.34 -11.75 3.93
N ILE A 42 -1.45 -10.45 4.15
CA ILE A 42 -2.28 -9.91 5.25
C ILE A 42 -3.77 -10.16 4.98
N THR A 43 -4.25 -9.87 3.79
CA THR A 43 -5.66 -10.09 3.45
C THR A 43 -6.00 -11.57 3.43
N ASN A 44 -5.05 -12.43 3.04
CA ASN A 44 -5.23 -13.88 3.03
C ASN A 44 -5.32 -14.54 4.43
N ILE A 45 -4.99 -13.84 5.52
CA ILE A 45 -5.26 -14.30 6.89
C ILE A 45 -6.76 -14.59 7.07
N TYR A 46 -7.61 -13.87 6.35
CA TYR A 46 -9.07 -13.97 6.43
C TYR A 46 -9.69 -14.87 5.34
N ARG A 47 -8.87 -15.68 4.64
CA ARG A 47 -9.36 -16.66 3.67
C ARG A 47 -10.19 -17.73 4.35
N ASP A 48 -11.38 -18.02 3.78
CA ASP A 48 -12.35 -19.01 4.29
C ASP A 48 -12.80 -18.78 5.76
N VAL A 49 -12.71 -17.52 6.24
CA VAL A 49 -13.09 -17.16 7.60
C VAL A 49 -14.49 -16.57 7.64
N ILE A 50 -15.25 -16.95 8.68
CA ILE A 50 -16.51 -16.31 9.05
C ILE A 50 -16.26 -15.57 10.38
N LEU A 51 -16.19 -14.27 10.32
CA LEU A 51 -15.98 -13.36 11.44
C LEU A 51 -17.29 -13.17 12.23
N LYS A 52 -17.22 -12.66 13.44
CA LYS A 52 -18.36 -12.08 14.14
C LYS A 52 -18.50 -10.62 13.73
N GLU A 53 -19.71 -10.09 13.70
CA GLU A 53 -19.94 -8.67 13.45
C GLU A 53 -19.20 -7.79 14.46
N SER A 54 -19.12 -8.24 15.73
CA SER A 54 -18.39 -7.57 16.81
C SER A 54 -16.87 -7.53 16.62
N ASP A 55 -16.30 -8.34 15.70
CA ASP A 55 -14.86 -8.34 15.43
C ASP A 55 -14.46 -7.21 14.48
N LEU A 56 -15.44 -6.60 13.77
CA LEU A 56 -15.22 -5.51 12.82
C LEU A 56 -15.22 -4.14 13.51
N PRO A 57 -14.37 -3.20 13.07
CA PRO A 57 -13.38 -3.32 12.01
C PRO A 57 -12.11 -4.04 12.46
N ILE A 58 -11.56 -4.91 11.62
CA ILE A 58 -10.25 -5.50 11.83
C ILE A 58 -9.20 -4.62 11.15
N LYS A 59 -8.14 -4.28 11.87
CA LYS A 59 -7.06 -3.41 11.38
C LYS A 59 -5.72 -4.11 11.52
N ASN A 60 -5.00 -4.25 10.41
CA ASN A 60 -3.68 -4.87 10.38
C ASN A 60 -2.67 -3.93 9.75
N THR A 61 -1.43 -4.07 10.17
CA THR A 61 -0.27 -3.38 9.59
C THR A 61 0.85 -4.38 9.38
N GLY A 62 1.49 -4.32 8.21
CA GLY A 62 2.68 -5.11 7.90
C GLY A 62 3.78 -4.26 7.32
N TYR A 63 5.00 -4.39 7.85
CA TYR A 63 6.22 -3.89 7.26
C TYR A 63 6.94 -5.05 6.58
N THR A 64 7.15 -4.94 5.26
CA THR A 64 7.79 -5.99 4.48
C THR A 64 8.63 -5.42 3.35
N PRO A 65 9.67 -6.14 2.91
CA PRO A 65 10.16 -6.01 1.54
C PRO A 65 9.05 -6.41 0.56
N CYS A 66 9.02 -5.72 -0.57
CA CYS A 66 8.12 -5.96 -1.70
C CYS A 66 8.96 -6.11 -2.95
N PHE A 67 8.52 -6.97 -3.88
CA PHE A 67 9.30 -7.34 -5.05
C PHE A 67 8.50 -7.05 -6.32
N ARG A 68 9.04 -6.21 -7.21
CA ARG A 68 8.42 -5.89 -8.51
C ARG A 68 9.45 -5.97 -9.61
N ARG A 69 9.09 -6.53 -10.75
CA ARG A 69 9.98 -6.63 -11.92
C ARG A 69 10.20 -5.29 -12.60
N GLU A 70 9.36 -4.29 -12.31
CA GLU A 70 9.38 -2.97 -12.96
C GLU A 70 9.35 -3.09 -14.50
N ALA A 71 8.67 -4.12 -15.02
CA ALA A 71 8.55 -4.40 -16.43
C ALA A 71 7.90 -3.21 -17.16
N GLY A 72 8.47 -2.82 -18.31
CA GLY A 72 7.97 -1.68 -19.07
C GLY A 72 8.42 -0.31 -18.56
N SER A 73 9.20 -0.24 -17.50
CA SER A 73 9.72 1.02 -16.95
C SER A 73 11.08 1.35 -17.56
N TYR A 74 11.14 2.35 -18.44
CA TYR A 74 12.36 2.78 -19.11
C TYR A 74 12.55 4.31 -19.00
N GLY A 75 13.82 4.75 -19.04
CA GLY A 75 14.18 6.17 -19.10
C GLY A 75 14.93 6.65 -17.84
N SER A 76 15.46 7.87 -17.94
CA SER A 76 16.24 8.49 -16.85
C SER A 76 15.41 8.74 -15.57
N HIS A 77 14.12 9.01 -15.74
CA HIS A 77 13.17 9.30 -14.65
C HIS A 77 12.78 8.09 -13.78
N VAL A 78 13.17 6.88 -14.17
CA VAL A 78 12.91 5.65 -13.40
C VAL A 78 14.14 5.13 -12.65
N ARG A 79 15.22 5.91 -12.60
CA ARG A 79 16.46 5.55 -11.90
C ARG A 79 16.43 5.91 -10.42
N GLY A 80 17.37 5.34 -9.67
CA GLY A 80 17.56 5.62 -8.23
C GLY A 80 16.48 5.02 -7.35
N LEU A 81 16.16 5.67 -6.24
CA LEU A 81 15.22 5.18 -5.22
C LEU A 81 13.76 5.18 -5.67
N ASN A 82 13.42 5.77 -6.81
CA ASN A 82 12.04 5.92 -7.25
C ASN A 82 11.42 4.63 -7.81
N ARG A 83 12.26 3.72 -8.35
CA ARG A 83 11.84 2.41 -8.84
C ARG A 83 12.91 1.36 -8.57
N LEU A 84 12.56 0.39 -7.75
CA LEU A 84 13.45 -0.68 -7.28
C LEU A 84 12.76 -2.02 -7.47
N HIS A 85 13.55 -3.04 -7.80
CA HIS A 85 13.09 -4.43 -7.86
C HIS A 85 12.73 -4.99 -6.48
N GLN A 86 13.37 -4.49 -5.45
CA GLN A 86 13.06 -4.76 -4.05
C GLN A 86 13.01 -3.44 -3.29
N PHE A 87 11.96 -3.23 -2.50
CA PHE A 87 11.78 -2.04 -1.68
C PHE A 87 10.93 -2.34 -0.46
N ASP A 88 11.14 -1.57 0.59
CA ASP A 88 10.36 -1.72 1.82
C ASP A 88 9.11 -0.84 1.80
N LYS A 89 8.01 -1.42 2.28
CA LYS A 89 6.71 -0.76 2.37
C LYS A 89 6.00 -1.13 3.67
N VAL A 90 5.40 -0.14 4.30
CA VAL A 90 4.41 -0.36 5.35
C VAL A 90 3.04 -0.42 4.68
N GLU A 91 2.32 -1.50 4.91
CA GLU A 91 0.96 -1.71 4.37
C GLU A 91 -0.03 -1.76 5.50
N ILE A 92 -1.16 -1.07 5.35
CA ILE A 92 -2.31 -1.12 6.24
C ILE A 92 -3.47 -1.80 5.53
N VAL A 93 -4.12 -2.75 6.19
CA VAL A 93 -5.26 -3.52 5.66
C VAL A 93 -6.38 -3.48 6.66
N GLN A 94 -7.60 -3.22 6.20
CA GLN A 94 -8.79 -3.27 7.03
C GLN A 94 -9.85 -4.19 6.43
N ILE A 95 -10.50 -4.97 7.30
CA ILE A 95 -11.72 -5.72 6.99
C ILE A 95 -12.84 -5.07 7.79
N VAL A 96 -13.88 -4.62 7.08
CA VAL A 96 -14.90 -3.75 7.66
C VAL A 96 -16.32 -4.16 7.28
N ASN A 97 -17.29 -3.63 7.99
CA ASN A 97 -18.69 -3.66 7.58
C ASN A 97 -18.85 -2.88 6.25
N PRO A 98 -19.61 -3.39 5.29
CA PRO A 98 -19.89 -2.70 4.02
C PRO A 98 -20.37 -1.26 4.17
N GLU A 99 -21.21 -0.99 5.16
CA GLU A 99 -21.77 0.34 5.39
C GLU A 99 -20.72 1.38 5.79
N ASP A 100 -19.65 0.94 6.49
CA ASP A 100 -18.58 1.81 6.99
C ASP A 100 -17.47 2.04 5.97
N SER A 101 -17.38 1.22 4.92
CA SER A 101 -16.19 1.15 4.06
C SER A 101 -15.82 2.47 3.37
N LYS A 102 -16.80 3.32 3.06
CA LYS A 102 -16.55 4.63 2.44
C LYS A 102 -15.90 5.60 3.43
N LEU A 103 -16.41 5.64 4.66
CA LEU A 103 -15.85 6.46 5.73
C LEU A 103 -14.44 5.98 6.10
N VAL A 104 -14.27 4.67 6.20
CA VAL A 104 -12.95 4.05 6.51
C VAL A 104 -11.92 4.37 5.44
N LEU A 105 -12.29 4.42 4.16
CA LEU A 105 -11.39 4.85 3.09
C LEU A 105 -10.89 6.28 3.31
N ASP A 106 -11.80 7.19 3.64
CA ASP A 106 -11.46 8.59 3.90
C ASP A 106 -10.57 8.71 5.14
N ASP A 107 -10.86 7.96 6.22
CA ASP A 107 -10.04 7.91 7.43
C ASP A 107 -8.63 7.38 7.16
N MET A 108 -8.51 6.31 6.37
CA MET A 108 -7.20 5.76 5.97
C MET A 108 -6.40 6.78 5.16
N SER A 109 -7.04 7.45 4.20
CA SER A 109 -6.42 8.51 3.41
C SER A 109 -5.94 9.66 4.32
N ASN A 110 -6.79 10.14 5.25
CA ASN A 110 -6.44 11.18 6.20
C ASN A 110 -5.28 10.78 7.13
N TYR A 111 -5.25 9.51 7.55
CA TYR A 111 -4.14 8.99 8.34
C TYR A 111 -2.81 9.07 7.57
N VAL A 112 -2.77 8.59 6.33
CA VAL A 112 -1.56 8.65 5.49
C VAL A 112 -1.13 10.11 5.25
N GLN A 113 -2.06 11.00 4.95
CA GLN A 113 -1.79 12.44 4.82
C GLN A 113 -1.17 13.01 6.10
N SER A 114 -1.62 12.55 7.27
CA SER A 114 -1.06 13.00 8.55
C SER A 114 0.41 12.64 8.71
N LEU A 115 0.84 11.50 8.17
CA LEU A 115 2.26 11.11 8.15
C LEU A 115 3.09 12.04 7.26
N LEU A 116 2.60 12.36 6.06
CA LEU A 116 3.27 13.27 5.13
C LEU A 116 3.38 14.69 5.72
N LYS A 117 2.33 15.15 6.40
CA LYS A 117 2.36 16.43 7.13
C LYS A 117 3.41 16.46 8.23
N LYS A 118 3.49 15.40 9.04
CA LYS A 118 4.51 15.27 10.11
C LYS A 118 5.93 15.27 9.56
N LEU A 119 6.13 14.70 8.36
CA LEU A 119 7.42 14.70 7.67
C LEU A 119 7.75 16.05 6.99
N GLY A 120 6.82 17.01 6.99
CA GLY A 120 6.98 18.31 6.35
C GLY A 120 7.05 18.25 4.81
N LEU A 121 6.59 17.16 4.21
CA LEU A 121 6.65 16.98 2.76
C LEU A 121 5.50 17.69 2.06
N LYS A 122 5.79 18.37 0.96
CA LYS A 122 4.78 18.89 0.04
C LYS A 122 4.13 17.73 -0.68
N TYR A 123 2.81 17.58 -0.55
CA TYR A 123 2.06 16.49 -1.15
C TYR A 123 0.75 16.96 -1.77
N ARG A 124 0.17 16.11 -2.61
CA ARG A 124 -1.21 16.25 -3.11
C ARG A 124 -1.92 14.90 -3.05
N VAL A 125 -3.26 14.95 -3.07
CA VAL A 125 -4.11 13.77 -3.10
C VAL A 125 -4.87 13.76 -4.42
N LEU A 126 -4.87 12.62 -5.08
CA LEU A 126 -5.59 12.36 -6.32
C LEU A 126 -6.70 11.36 -6.04
N LEU A 127 -7.91 11.66 -6.48
CA LEU A 127 -8.94 10.65 -6.67
C LEU A 127 -8.74 10.06 -8.07
N LEU A 128 -8.43 8.78 -8.16
CA LEU A 128 -8.18 8.13 -9.44
C LEU A 128 -9.47 8.06 -10.27
N CYS A 129 -9.34 8.36 -11.56
CA CYS A 129 -10.39 8.14 -12.53
C CYS A 129 -10.47 6.66 -12.93
N GLY A 130 -11.57 6.25 -13.57
CA GLY A 130 -11.79 4.85 -13.95
C GLY A 130 -10.74 4.25 -14.88
N GLY A 131 -9.96 5.09 -15.60
CA GLY A 131 -8.85 4.63 -16.45
C GLY A 131 -7.58 4.27 -15.68
N ASP A 132 -7.39 4.86 -14.49
CA ASP A 132 -6.21 4.66 -13.66
C ASP A 132 -6.49 3.76 -12.43
N THR A 133 -7.77 3.59 -12.08
CA THR A 133 -8.17 2.71 -10.99
C THR A 133 -7.92 1.25 -11.36
N GLY A 134 -7.20 0.51 -10.52
CA GLY A 134 -6.99 -0.91 -10.71
C GLY A 134 -8.30 -1.71 -10.79
N PHE A 135 -8.34 -2.76 -11.62
CA PHE A 135 -9.58 -3.51 -11.89
C PHE A 135 -10.25 -4.12 -10.65
N ALA A 136 -9.50 -4.29 -9.56
CA ALA A 136 -10.00 -4.85 -8.31
C ALA A 136 -10.62 -3.80 -7.38
N SER A 137 -10.29 -2.51 -7.57
CA SER A 137 -10.66 -1.41 -6.69
C SER A 137 -11.92 -0.70 -7.17
N ALA A 138 -12.81 -0.36 -6.24
CA ALA A 138 -13.99 0.46 -6.50
C ALA A 138 -13.69 1.97 -6.39
N LYS A 139 -12.76 2.35 -5.51
CA LYS A 139 -12.34 3.75 -5.32
C LYS A 139 -10.93 3.79 -4.75
N THR A 140 -10.08 4.66 -5.29
CA THR A 140 -8.69 4.81 -4.87
C THR A 140 -8.32 6.28 -4.73
N TYR A 141 -7.61 6.59 -3.64
CA TYR A 141 -6.88 7.83 -3.44
C TYR A 141 -5.38 7.56 -3.51
N ASP A 142 -4.69 8.28 -4.38
CA ASP A 142 -3.23 8.31 -4.42
C ASP A 142 -2.69 9.56 -3.75
N MET A 143 -1.63 9.41 -2.96
CA MET A 143 -0.86 10.51 -2.42
C MET A 143 0.45 10.60 -3.17
N GLU A 144 0.73 11.79 -3.68
CA GLU A 144 1.97 12.10 -4.37
C GLU A 144 2.75 13.15 -3.59
N VAL A 145 4.06 12.95 -3.51
CA VAL A 145 5.02 13.93 -2.96
C VAL A 145 5.76 14.63 -4.09
N TRP A 146 6.16 15.87 -3.84
CA TRP A 146 6.97 16.63 -4.79
C TRP A 146 8.42 16.14 -4.76
N SER A 147 8.97 15.78 -5.93
CA SER A 147 10.40 15.54 -6.11
C SER A 147 11.07 16.82 -6.60
N ALA A 148 11.93 17.40 -5.79
CA ALA A 148 12.65 18.61 -6.17
C ALA A 148 13.68 18.34 -7.27
N ALA A 149 14.30 17.16 -7.26
CA ALA A 149 15.32 16.79 -8.24
C ALA A 149 14.72 16.48 -9.63
N GLN A 150 13.47 16.00 -9.70
CA GLN A 150 12.82 15.68 -10.97
C GLN A 150 11.76 16.71 -11.38
N GLU A 151 11.51 17.71 -10.55
CA GLU A 151 10.49 18.75 -10.75
C GLU A 151 9.11 18.17 -11.10
N ARG A 152 8.72 17.06 -10.42
CA ARG A 152 7.46 16.36 -10.66
C ARG A 152 6.87 15.73 -9.40
N TRP A 153 5.62 15.37 -9.48
CA TRP A 153 4.93 14.61 -8.47
C TRP A 153 5.23 13.11 -8.60
N LEU A 154 5.49 12.45 -7.48
CA LEU A 154 5.75 11.01 -7.38
C LEU A 154 4.78 10.38 -6.39
N GLU A 155 4.04 9.39 -6.83
CA GLU A 155 3.18 8.60 -5.95
C GLU A 155 4.00 7.95 -4.83
N CYS A 156 3.59 8.14 -3.59
CA CYS A 156 4.22 7.53 -2.41
C CYS A 156 3.27 6.64 -1.61
N SER A 157 1.99 6.72 -1.89
CA SER A 157 0.94 5.89 -1.29
C SER A 157 -0.26 5.81 -2.21
N SER A 158 -0.92 4.65 -2.19
CA SER A 158 -2.23 4.42 -2.78
C SER A 158 -3.12 3.78 -1.71
N VAL A 159 -4.33 4.29 -1.53
CA VAL A 159 -5.31 3.79 -0.55
C VAL A 159 -6.60 3.45 -1.27
N SER A 160 -7.02 2.19 -1.21
CA SER A 160 -8.10 1.64 -2.01
C SER A 160 -9.17 0.94 -1.19
N ASN A 161 -10.43 1.10 -1.63
CA ASN A 161 -11.56 0.30 -1.21
C ASN A 161 -11.89 -0.72 -2.30
N PHE A 162 -11.84 -2.00 -1.97
CA PHE A 162 -12.14 -3.12 -2.89
C PHE A 162 -13.56 -3.61 -2.76
N GLU A 163 -14.33 -3.04 -1.84
CA GLU A 163 -15.66 -3.53 -1.50
C GLU A 163 -15.64 -5.06 -1.29
N THR A 164 -16.47 -5.81 -2.02
CA THR A 164 -16.53 -7.27 -1.89
C THR A 164 -15.58 -8.00 -2.84
N PHE A 165 -14.81 -7.32 -3.68
CA PHE A 165 -14.01 -7.98 -4.71
C PHE A 165 -13.05 -9.03 -4.14
N GLN A 166 -12.25 -8.64 -3.15
CA GLN A 166 -11.29 -9.53 -2.51
C GLN A 166 -11.98 -10.51 -1.55
N THR A 167 -12.89 -10.02 -0.72
CA THR A 167 -13.57 -10.84 0.28
C THR A 167 -14.45 -11.93 -0.34
N ASN A 168 -15.02 -11.70 -1.52
CA ASN A 168 -15.74 -12.73 -2.28
C ASN A 168 -14.79 -13.84 -2.75
N ARG A 169 -13.62 -13.50 -3.32
CA ARG A 169 -12.62 -14.48 -3.75
C ARG A 169 -12.04 -15.27 -2.58
N LEU A 170 -11.78 -14.59 -1.48
CA LEU A 170 -11.26 -15.16 -0.25
C LEU A 170 -12.33 -15.87 0.58
N LYS A 171 -13.62 -15.75 0.22
CA LYS A 171 -14.78 -16.24 1.00
C LYS A 171 -14.80 -15.68 2.44
N CYS A 172 -14.28 -14.47 2.63
CA CYS A 172 -14.29 -13.77 3.90
C CYS A 172 -15.67 -13.17 4.15
N ARG A 173 -16.36 -13.66 5.17
CA ARG A 173 -17.71 -13.25 5.56
C ARG A 173 -17.75 -12.89 7.03
N TYR A 174 -18.78 -12.18 7.42
CA TYR A 174 -19.13 -12.06 8.84
C TYR A 174 -20.57 -12.48 9.07
N LYS A 175 -20.87 -12.88 10.30
CA LYS A 175 -22.20 -13.25 10.74
C LYS A 175 -22.83 -12.04 11.44
N THR A 176 -23.91 -11.53 10.87
CA THR A 176 -24.71 -10.44 11.42
C THR A 176 -25.45 -10.87 12.69
N SER A 177 -25.95 -9.91 13.45
CA SER A 177 -26.72 -10.13 14.67
C SER A 177 -28.00 -10.97 14.44
N ASP A 178 -28.62 -10.88 13.26
CA ASP A 178 -29.76 -11.70 12.83
C ASP A 178 -29.34 -13.07 12.27
N GLY A 179 -28.06 -13.41 12.30
CA GLY A 179 -27.52 -14.72 11.95
C GLY A 179 -27.19 -14.93 10.47
N LYS A 180 -27.37 -13.92 9.61
CA LYS A 180 -27.02 -14.01 8.19
C LYS A 180 -25.51 -13.94 8.00
N LYS A 181 -25.02 -14.60 6.94
CA LYS A 181 -23.63 -14.53 6.49
C LYS A 181 -23.52 -13.58 5.33
N VAL A 182 -22.79 -12.48 5.50
CA VAL A 182 -22.60 -11.42 4.50
C VAL A 182 -21.11 -11.27 4.19
N LEU A 183 -20.78 -10.84 2.97
CA LEU A 183 -19.41 -10.51 2.62
C LEU A 183 -18.98 -9.22 3.35
N ALA A 184 -17.81 -9.24 3.94
CA ALA A 184 -17.18 -8.02 4.44
C ALA A 184 -16.63 -7.18 3.29
N HIS A 185 -16.28 -5.91 3.53
CA HIS A 185 -15.47 -5.12 2.62
C HIS A 185 -14.00 -5.16 3.05
N SER A 186 -13.09 -5.09 2.07
CA SER A 186 -11.65 -4.96 2.32
C SER A 186 -11.14 -3.64 1.79
N LEU A 187 -10.21 -3.04 2.55
CA LEU A 187 -9.48 -1.84 2.17
C LEU A 187 -8.00 -2.06 2.45
N ASN A 188 -7.15 -1.44 1.66
CA ASN A 188 -5.74 -1.39 1.97
C ASN A 188 -5.10 -0.07 1.52
N GLY A 189 -3.88 0.17 1.99
CA GLY A 189 -3.10 1.31 1.54
C GLY A 189 -1.67 1.25 2.05
N SER A 190 -0.80 1.92 1.34
CA SER A 190 0.60 2.07 1.72
C SER A 190 0.76 3.21 2.74
N ALA A 191 1.42 2.92 3.85
CA ALA A 191 1.68 3.91 4.90
C ALA A 191 3.14 3.98 5.36
N LEU A 192 4.16 4.07 4.46
CA LEU A 192 4.29 4.56 3.09
C LEU A 192 5.22 3.63 2.27
N ALA A 193 5.48 3.98 0.99
CA ALA A 193 6.55 3.38 0.18
C ALA A 193 7.88 4.06 0.55
N LEU A 194 8.71 3.38 1.38
CA LEU A 194 9.84 4.01 2.06
C LEU A 194 10.92 4.59 1.14
N PRO A 195 11.32 3.97 0.02
CA PRO A 195 12.35 4.55 -0.83
C PRO A 195 11.95 5.89 -1.44
N ARG A 196 10.69 6.05 -1.86
CA ARG A 196 10.19 7.32 -2.41
C ARG A 196 10.12 8.42 -1.35
N ILE A 197 9.74 8.05 -0.12
CA ILE A 197 9.76 8.98 1.02
C ILE A 197 11.19 9.37 1.37
N MET A 198 12.12 8.41 1.36
CA MET A 198 13.55 8.70 1.58
C MET A 198 14.10 9.67 0.52
N ALA A 199 13.83 9.40 -0.76
CA ALA A 199 14.23 10.30 -1.84
C ALA A 199 13.64 11.70 -1.66
N ALA A 200 12.33 11.81 -1.38
CA ALA A 200 11.66 13.09 -1.18
C ALA A 200 12.23 13.86 0.03
N LEU A 201 12.55 13.18 1.13
CA LEU A 201 13.17 13.79 2.30
C LEU A 201 14.57 14.32 1.97
N LEU A 202 15.39 13.52 1.30
CA LEU A 202 16.74 13.91 0.92
C LEU A 202 16.72 15.08 -0.07
N GLU A 203 15.85 15.04 -1.08
CA GLU A 203 15.76 16.07 -2.12
C GLU A 203 15.22 17.40 -1.59
N ASN A 204 14.16 17.38 -0.78
CA ASN A 204 13.44 18.59 -0.38
C ASN A 204 14.06 19.30 0.84
N ASN A 205 14.95 18.63 1.58
CA ASN A 205 15.58 19.20 2.78
C ASN A 205 17.05 19.54 2.57
N GLN A 206 17.55 19.58 1.32
CA GLN A 206 18.90 20.01 1.02
C GLN A 206 19.11 21.50 1.30
N THR A 207 20.25 21.82 1.90
CA THR A 207 20.74 23.19 2.15
C THR A 207 22.17 23.29 1.67
N VAL A 208 22.73 24.48 1.67
CA VAL A 208 24.18 24.72 1.35
C VAL A 208 25.10 24.01 2.33
N ASP A 209 24.64 23.75 3.55
CA ASP A 209 25.41 23.14 4.62
C ASP A 209 25.14 21.66 4.84
N GLY A 210 24.27 21.00 4.01
CA GLY A 210 23.91 19.61 4.14
C GLY A 210 22.39 19.38 4.07
N ILE A 211 21.92 18.23 4.55
CA ILE A 211 20.50 17.83 4.46
C ILE A 211 19.89 17.88 5.86
N SER A 212 18.92 18.75 6.09
CA SER A 212 18.18 18.84 7.35
C SER A 212 17.25 17.63 7.52
N ILE A 213 17.17 17.09 8.73
CA ILE A 213 16.27 15.99 9.06
C ILE A 213 15.00 16.57 9.70
N PRO A 214 13.79 16.18 9.27
CA PRO A 214 12.56 16.62 9.92
C PRO A 214 12.55 16.28 11.42
N GLU A 215 12.11 17.23 12.25
CA GLU A 215 12.14 17.13 13.71
C GLU A 215 11.47 15.83 14.23
N VAL A 216 10.38 15.41 13.59
CA VAL A 216 9.66 14.17 13.94
C VAL A 216 10.53 12.92 13.85
N LEU A 217 11.62 12.95 13.07
CA LEU A 217 12.55 11.83 12.91
C LEU A 217 13.75 11.89 13.89
N HIS A 218 14.03 13.01 14.55
CA HIS A 218 15.18 13.14 15.44
C HIS A 218 15.24 12.07 16.54
N PRO A 219 14.12 11.64 17.17
CA PRO A 219 14.15 10.56 18.15
C PRO A 219 14.65 9.21 17.61
N TYR A 220 14.52 9.00 16.29
CA TYR A 220 14.90 7.76 15.60
C TYR A 220 16.31 7.86 14.99
N THR A 221 16.64 8.96 14.35
CA THR A 221 17.94 9.19 13.70
C THR A 221 19.03 9.51 14.71
N ARG A 222 18.68 10.19 15.81
CA ARG A 222 19.60 10.75 16.82
C ARG A 222 20.56 11.81 16.26
N PHE A 223 20.23 12.38 15.11
CA PHE A 223 20.89 13.54 14.51
C PHE A 223 19.84 14.36 13.77
N ASP A 224 20.13 15.63 13.55
CA ASP A 224 19.25 16.62 12.93
C ASP A 224 19.69 17.01 11.51
N LYS A 225 20.90 16.57 11.12
CA LYS A 225 21.51 16.94 9.84
C LYS A 225 22.47 15.87 9.33
N ILE A 226 22.53 15.72 8.01
CA ILE A 226 23.55 14.97 7.27
C ILE A 226 24.47 16.01 6.62
N SER A 227 25.77 15.97 6.95
CA SER A 227 26.81 16.86 6.42
C SER A 227 27.44 16.31 5.16
#